data_0de880c395b1c453ac0e711ca08e2ac8
#
_entry.id   0de880c395b1c453ac0e711ca08e2ac8
#
_cell.length_a   1.000
_cell.length_b   1.000
_cell.length_c   1.000
_cell.angle_alpha   90.00
_cell.angle_beta   90.00
_cell.angle_gamma   90.00
#
_symmetry.space_group_name_H-M   'P 1'
#
loop_
_entity.id
_entity.type
_entity.pdbx_description
1 polymer ?
#
loop_
_entity_poly.entity_id
_entity_poly.type
_entity_poly.pdbx_seq_one_letter_code
_entity_poly.pdbx_strand_id
1 'polypeptide(L)'
;MLFRSIRVGQAFGYTFDEVSHMDPETIARAGEGDAAATKEIDEHRLAEANRPGGGEHRPSTGQDMFKGRRTEIQFLNGFVVQKGEDVGIPAPTNKILTDIVTRVEKGELKPDPKHIIDLRLN
;
A
#
# COMPACT_ATOMS: atom_id res chain seq x y z
N MET A 1 -2.44 2.49 -3.22
CA MET A 1 -2.53 1.19 -2.53
C MET A 1 -3.43 1.25 -1.30
N LEU A 2 -3.05 1.99 -0.27
CA LEU A 2 -3.84 2.11 0.98
C LEU A 2 -5.27 2.61 0.74
N PHE A 3 -5.47 3.58 -0.15
CA PHE A 3 -6.81 4.10 -0.44
C PHE A 3 -7.77 3.02 -1.01
N ARG A 4 -7.26 2.07 -1.79
CA ARG A 4 -8.06 0.95 -2.29
C ARG A 4 -8.50 0.03 -1.16
N SER A 5 -7.62 -0.24 -0.19
CA SER A 5 -7.98 -1.01 1.00
C SER A 5 -9.11 -0.34 1.78
N ILE A 6 -9.06 0.99 1.93
CA ILE A 6 -10.11 1.76 2.59
C ILE A 6 -11.43 1.66 1.80
N ARG A 7 -11.41 1.89 0.49
CA ARG A 7 -12.63 1.81 -0.34
C ARG A 7 -13.24 0.40 -0.37
N VAL A 8 -12.42 -0.64 -0.48
CA VAL A 8 -12.89 -2.03 -0.40
C VAL A 8 -13.55 -2.31 0.95
N GLY A 9 -12.91 -1.92 2.05
CA GLY A 9 -13.48 -2.08 3.38
C GLY A 9 -14.81 -1.32 3.56
N GLN A 10 -14.89 -0.09 3.08
CA GLN A 10 -16.13 0.70 3.11
C GLN A 10 -17.26 0.04 2.30
N ALA A 11 -16.95 -0.57 1.15
CA ALA A 11 -17.91 -1.31 0.34
C ALA A 11 -18.47 -2.55 1.06
N PHE A 12 -17.71 -3.14 1.99
CA PHE A 12 -18.19 -4.19 2.89
C PHE A 12 -18.94 -3.68 4.13
N GLY A 13 -19.13 -2.37 4.26
CA GLY A 13 -19.82 -1.76 5.39
C GLY A 13 -18.96 -1.48 6.61
N TYR A 14 -17.63 -1.60 6.50
CA TYR A 14 -16.72 -1.24 7.59
C TYR A 14 -16.53 0.27 7.69
N THR A 15 -16.41 0.75 8.91
CA THR A 15 -15.94 2.09 9.24
C THR A 15 -14.51 2.01 9.74
N PHE A 16 -13.71 3.05 9.46
CA PHE A 16 -12.31 3.09 9.84
C PHE A 16 -12.07 4.22 10.83
N ASP A 17 -11.28 3.92 11.86
CA ASP A 17 -10.63 4.94 12.67
C ASP A 17 -9.44 5.55 11.92
N GLU A 18 -8.71 6.45 12.56
CA GLU A 18 -7.51 7.04 11.97
C GLU A 18 -6.49 5.98 11.55
N VAL A 19 -5.89 6.19 10.39
CA VAL A 19 -4.81 5.35 9.84
C VAL A 19 -3.53 6.16 9.86
N SER A 20 -2.55 5.74 10.63
CA SER A 20 -1.29 6.50 10.82
C SER A 20 -1.54 7.96 11.20
N HIS A 21 -2.48 8.20 12.11
CA HIS A 21 -2.92 9.54 12.56
C HIS A 21 -3.53 10.42 11.45
N MET A 22 -4.01 9.80 10.37
CA MET A 22 -4.69 10.48 9.26
C MET A 22 -6.12 10.00 9.11
N ASP A 23 -7.02 10.90 8.70
CA ASP A 23 -8.41 10.56 8.39
C ASP A 23 -8.46 9.60 7.17
N PRO A 24 -9.13 8.44 7.31
CA PRO A 24 -9.23 7.48 6.20
C PRO A 24 -9.87 8.06 4.94
N GLU A 25 -10.86 8.94 5.06
CA GLU A 25 -11.51 9.56 3.91
C GLU A 25 -10.55 10.50 3.17
N THR A 26 -9.71 11.25 3.87
CA THR A 26 -8.65 12.07 3.28
C THR A 26 -7.66 11.22 2.49
N ILE A 27 -7.24 10.07 3.05
CA ILE A 27 -6.35 9.12 2.35
C ILE A 27 -7.02 8.59 1.08
N ALA A 28 -8.29 8.20 1.15
CA ALA A 28 -9.03 7.68 0.01
C ALA A 28 -9.16 8.72 -1.10
N ARG A 29 -9.54 9.95 -0.78
CA ARG A 29 -9.66 11.05 -1.75
C ARG A 29 -8.33 11.43 -2.38
N ALA A 30 -7.25 11.45 -1.61
CA ALA A 30 -5.90 11.71 -2.13
C ALA A 30 -5.51 10.66 -3.18
N GLY A 31 -5.78 9.39 -2.91
CA GLY A 31 -5.54 8.29 -3.85
C GLY A 31 -6.42 8.34 -5.11
N GLU A 32 -7.55 9.02 -5.05
CA GLU A 32 -8.48 9.23 -6.16
C GLU A 32 -8.18 10.51 -6.97
N GLY A 33 -7.15 11.26 -6.58
CA GLY A 33 -6.70 12.44 -7.32
C GLY A 33 -7.14 13.79 -6.76
N ASP A 34 -7.72 13.84 -5.56
CA ASP A 34 -8.04 15.10 -4.88
C ASP A 34 -6.75 15.84 -4.48
N ALA A 35 -6.53 17.01 -5.08
CA ALA A 35 -5.30 17.78 -4.88
C ALA A 35 -5.15 18.32 -3.43
N ALA A 36 -6.24 18.75 -2.81
CA ALA A 36 -6.22 19.26 -1.44
C ALA A 36 -5.94 18.13 -0.45
N ALA A 37 -6.57 16.97 -0.62
CA ALA A 37 -6.32 15.79 0.18
C ALA A 37 -4.87 15.27 -0.01
N THR A 38 -4.36 15.28 -1.23
CA THR A 38 -2.97 14.91 -1.52
C THR A 38 -1.99 15.81 -0.80
N LYS A 39 -2.21 17.11 -0.82
CA LYS A 39 -1.37 18.09 -0.12
C LYS A 39 -1.35 17.82 1.39
N GLU A 40 -2.52 17.60 1.99
CA GLU A 40 -2.64 17.29 3.42
C GLU A 40 -1.85 16.03 3.81
N ILE A 41 -1.95 14.96 3.00
CA ILE A 41 -1.22 13.71 3.21
C ILE A 41 0.29 13.93 3.09
N ASP A 42 0.74 14.68 2.07
CA ASP A 42 2.16 14.94 1.85
C ASP A 42 2.76 15.77 2.99
N GLU A 43 2.06 16.80 3.47
CA GLU A 43 2.48 17.60 4.63
C GLU A 43 2.60 16.75 5.89
N HIS A 44 1.63 15.86 6.14
CA HIS A 44 1.66 14.94 7.28
C HIS A 44 2.86 13.98 7.19
N ARG A 45 3.08 13.35 6.03
CA ARG A 45 4.20 12.42 5.81
C ARG A 45 5.55 13.11 5.95
N LEU A 46 5.67 14.34 5.45
CA LEU A 46 6.90 15.12 5.58
C LEU A 46 7.20 15.44 7.05
N ALA A 47 6.19 15.82 7.82
CA ALA A 47 6.33 16.06 9.26
C ALA A 47 6.77 14.80 10.01
N GLU A 48 6.21 13.63 9.67
CA GLU A 48 6.60 12.35 10.25
C GLU A 48 8.05 11.97 9.90
N ALA A 49 8.45 12.16 8.64
CA ALA A 49 9.80 11.85 8.18
C ALA A 49 10.88 12.72 8.86
N ASN A 50 10.52 13.95 9.23
CA ASN A 50 11.42 14.89 9.90
C ASN A 50 11.53 14.69 11.42
N ARG A 51 10.77 13.74 12.00
CA ARG A 51 10.91 13.38 13.42
C ARG A 51 12.21 12.62 13.67
N PRO A 52 12.85 12.76 14.85
CA PRO A 52 14.00 11.95 15.22
C PRO A 52 13.71 10.45 15.07
N GLY A 53 14.52 9.74 14.27
CA GLY A 53 14.31 8.32 13.95
C GLY A 53 13.27 8.06 12.85
N GLY A 54 12.65 9.11 12.30
CA GLY A 54 11.74 8.99 11.15
C GLY A 54 12.52 8.64 9.88
N GLY A 55 11.99 7.72 9.08
CA GLY A 55 12.55 7.36 7.78
C GLY A 55 13.52 6.18 7.76
N GLU A 56 13.98 5.69 8.90
CA GLU A 56 14.90 4.53 8.96
C GLU A 56 14.18 3.17 9.06
N HIS A 57 12.86 3.20 9.19
CA HIS A 57 12.08 1.97 9.38
C HIS A 57 11.86 1.23 8.07
N ARG A 58 12.33 -0.02 7.99
CA ARG A 58 12.04 -0.93 6.89
C ARG A 58 10.77 -1.72 7.19
N PRO A 59 9.75 -1.70 6.30
CA PRO A 59 8.55 -2.52 6.46
C PRO A 59 8.85 -4.02 6.59
N SER A 60 7.99 -4.77 7.29
CA SER A 60 8.16 -6.22 7.54
C SER A 60 8.32 -7.02 6.25
N THR A 61 7.53 -6.73 5.22
CA THR A 61 7.64 -7.38 3.90
C THR A 61 9.02 -7.16 3.28
N GLY A 62 9.57 -5.94 3.37
CA GLY A 62 10.92 -5.63 2.90
C GLY A 62 11.99 -6.39 3.67
N GLN A 63 11.85 -6.51 4.99
CA GLN A 63 12.77 -7.29 5.82
C GLN A 63 12.75 -8.77 5.43
N ASP A 64 11.57 -9.35 5.21
CA ASP A 64 11.40 -10.75 4.81
C ASP A 64 12.02 -11.01 3.43
N MET A 65 11.80 -10.12 2.46
CA MET A 65 12.38 -10.22 1.12
C MET A 65 13.92 -10.22 1.17
N PHE A 66 14.51 -9.32 1.94
CA PHE A 66 15.98 -9.27 2.09
C PHE A 66 16.58 -10.49 2.78
N LYS A 67 15.82 -11.11 3.68
CA LYS A 67 16.23 -12.33 4.38
C LYS A 67 15.85 -13.62 3.63
N GLY A 68 15.25 -13.50 2.44
CA GLY A 68 14.80 -14.64 1.65
C GLY A 68 13.65 -15.43 2.28
N ARG A 69 12.88 -14.80 3.18
CA ARG A 69 11.73 -15.43 3.83
C ARG A 69 10.45 -15.19 3.05
N ARG A 70 9.49 -16.11 3.23
CA ARG A 70 8.13 -15.92 2.71
C ARG A 70 7.47 -14.73 3.39
N THR A 71 6.79 -13.89 2.60
CA THR A 71 6.05 -12.73 3.09
C THR A 71 4.57 -13.04 3.30
N GLU A 72 3.86 -12.10 3.90
CA GLU A 72 2.40 -12.15 4.06
C GLU A 72 1.65 -11.45 2.92
N ILE A 73 2.31 -11.21 1.77
CA ILE A 73 1.75 -10.38 0.68
C ILE A 73 0.38 -10.85 0.19
N GLN A 74 0.14 -12.16 0.16
CA GLN A 74 -1.14 -12.72 -0.27
C GLN A 74 -2.27 -12.42 0.72
N PHE A 75 -1.97 -12.39 2.00
CA PHE A 75 -2.93 -12.09 3.05
C PHE A 75 -3.15 -10.58 3.23
N LEU A 76 -2.24 -9.75 2.76
CA LEU A 76 -2.32 -8.28 2.77
C LEU A 76 -2.86 -7.79 1.42
N ASN A 77 -1.99 -7.51 0.49
CA ASN A 77 -2.35 -6.93 -0.80
C ASN A 77 -3.16 -7.89 -1.68
N GLY A 78 -2.87 -9.19 -1.66
CA GLY A 78 -3.63 -10.21 -2.39
C GLY A 78 -5.07 -10.31 -1.89
N PHE A 79 -5.28 -10.20 -0.59
CA PHE A 79 -6.62 -10.19 0.01
C PHE A 79 -7.44 -8.97 -0.44
N VAL A 80 -6.84 -7.78 -0.50
CA VAL A 80 -7.50 -6.56 -1.02
C VAL A 80 -7.91 -6.73 -2.48
N VAL A 81 -7.07 -7.36 -3.32
CA VAL A 81 -7.40 -7.65 -4.72
C VAL A 81 -8.62 -8.54 -4.81
N GLN A 82 -8.62 -9.66 -4.10
CA GLN A 82 -9.72 -10.61 -4.11
C GLN A 82 -11.03 -9.98 -3.62
N LYS A 83 -10.99 -9.28 -2.50
CA LYS A 83 -12.18 -8.63 -1.94
C LYS A 83 -12.66 -7.46 -2.78
N GLY A 84 -11.76 -6.75 -3.43
CA GLY A 84 -12.11 -5.71 -4.40
C GLY A 84 -12.86 -6.28 -5.60
N GLU A 85 -12.46 -7.41 -6.12
CA GLU A 85 -13.18 -8.12 -7.19
C GLU A 85 -14.61 -8.49 -6.77
N ASP A 86 -14.81 -8.96 -5.53
CA ASP A 86 -16.12 -9.32 -4.99
C ASP A 86 -17.11 -8.14 -4.95
N VAL A 87 -16.62 -6.92 -4.80
CA VAL A 87 -17.45 -5.70 -4.70
C VAL A 87 -17.29 -4.74 -5.89
N GLY A 88 -16.61 -5.16 -6.95
CA GLY A 88 -16.44 -4.37 -8.18
C GLY A 88 -15.48 -3.18 -8.04
N ILE A 89 -14.59 -3.19 -7.07
CA ILE A 89 -13.56 -2.15 -6.87
C ILE A 89 -12.19 -2.71 -7.27
N PRO A 90 -11.66 -2.38 -8.46
CA PRO A 90 -10.36 -2.89 -8.88
C PRO A 90 -9.23 -2.31 -8.02
N ALA A 91 -8.23 -3.14 -7.74
CA ALA A 91 -7.05 -2.77 -6.97
C ALA A 91 -5.76 -3.10 -7.76
N PRO A 92 -5.49 -2.40 -8.88
CA PRO A 92 -4.40 -2.75 -9.79
C PRO A 92 -3.02 -2.62 -9.16
N THR A 93 -2.79 -1.62 -8.32
CA THR A 93 -1.53 -1.44 -7.59
C THR A 93 -1.25 -2.60 -6.65
N ASN A 94 -2.26 -3.00 -5.87
CA ASN A 94 -2.15 -4.15 -4.96
C ASN A 94 -1.83 -5.43 -5.74
N LYS A 95 -2.46 -5.62 -6.90
CA LYS A 95 -2.23 -6.78 -7.77
C LYS A 95 -0.80 -6.83 -8.29
N ILE A 96 -0.29 -5.74 -8.83
CA ILE A 96 1.08 -5.66 -9.36
C ILE A 96 2.11 -5.91 -8.26
N LEU A 97 1.93 -5.29 -7.08
CA LEU A 97 2.85 -5.50 -5.95
C LEU A 97 2.78 -6.94 -5.43
N THR A 98 1.61 -7.54 -5.38
CA THR A 98 1.45 -8.96 -5.01
C THR A 98 2.23 -9.85 -5.99
N ASP A 99 2.14 -9.60 -7.30
CA ASP A 99 2.87 -10.35 -8.31
C ASP A 99 4.39 -10.19 -8.15
N ILE A 100 4.90 -8.96 -8.02
CA ILE A 100 6.33 -8.69 -7.86
C ILE A 100 6.88 -9.40 -6.63
N VAL A 101 6.24 -9.24 -5.48
CA VAL A 101 6.70 -9.86 -4.22
C VAL A 101 6.63 -11.39 -4.30
N THR A 102 5.59 -11.95 -4.89
CA THR A 102 5.46 -13.40 -5.08
C THR A 102 6.58 -13.95 -5.96
N ARG A 103 6.97 -13.24 -7.01
CA ARG A 103 8.08 -13.62 -7.89
C ARG A 103 9.43 -13.53 -7.18
N VAL A 104 9.60 -12.54 -6.30
CA VAL A 104 10.80 -12.46 -5.44
C VAL A 104 10.84 -13.65 -4.48
N GLU A 105 9.73 -14.00 -3.85
CA GLU A 105 9.65 -15.18 -2.96
C GLU A 105 10.01 -16.49 -3.67
N LYS A 106 9.63 -16.62 -4.94
CA LYS A 106 9.96 -17.79 -5.79
C LYS A 106 11.40 -17.79 -6.32
N GLY A 107 12.16 -16.72 -6.07
CA GLY A 107 13.50 -16.55 -6.60
C GLY A 107 13.59 -16.18 -8.08
N GLU A 108 12.46 -15.82 -8.71
CA GLU A 108 12.41 -15.37 -10.11
C GLU A 108 12.93 -13.94 -10.29
N LEU A 109 12.84 -13.13 -9.25
CA LEU A 109 13.34 -11.76 -9.19
C LEU A 109 14.18 -11.56 -7.94
N LYS A 110 15.20 -10.70 -8.05
CA LYS A 110 15.95 -10.22 -6.87
C LYS A 110 15.20 -9.04 -6.24
N PRO A 111 15.26 -8.87 -4.89
CA PRO A 111 14.73 -7.68 -4.24
C PRO A 111 15.43 -6.42 -4.75
N ASP A 112 14.73 -5.55 -5.46
CA ASP A 112 15.29 -4.33 -6.02
C ASP A 112 14.17 -3.28 -6.17
N PRO A 113 14.33 -2.06 -5.64
CA PRO A 113 13.36 -0.98 -5.80
C PRO A 113 13.03 -0.62 -7.26
N LYS A 114 13.93 -0.92 -8.21
CA LYS A 114 13.69 -0.65 -9.65
C LYS A 114 12.44 -1.32 -10.19
N HIS A 115 11.99 -2.42 -9.58
CA HIS A 115 10.77 -3.11 -10.00
C HIS A 115 9.50 -2.25 -9.85
N ILE A 116 9.55 -1.19 -9.05
CA ILE A 116 8.42 -0.30 -8.78
C ILE A 116 8.65 1.16 -9.20
N ILE A 117 9.89 1.58 -9.45
CA ILE A 117 10.24 2.99 -9.74
C ILE A 117 9.50 3.50 -10.99
N ASP A 118 9.40 2.67 -12.01
CA ASP A 118 8.77 3.03 -13.29
C ASP A 118 7.29 2.66 -13.38
N LEU A 119 6.70 2.12 -12.31
CA LEU A 119 5.29 1.78 -12.29
C LEU A 119 4.44 3.05 -12.26
N ARG A 120 3.79 3.35 -13.37
CA ARG A 120 2.73 4.37 -13.43
C ARG A 120 1.42 3.72 -13.01
N LEU A 121 1.07 3.93 -11.76
CA LEU A 121 -0.13 3.33 -11.16
C LEU A 121 -1.24 4.38 -11.20
N ASN A 122 -2.17 4.14 -12.06
CA ASN A 122 -3.40 4.91 -12.12
C ASN A 122 -4.42 4.39 -11.10
#